data_d389b6b6703d7da6542bced02fff548b
#
_entry.id   d389b6b6703d7da6542bced02fff548b
#
_cell.length_a   1.000
_cell.length_b   1.000
_cell.length_c   1.000
_cell.angle_alpha   90.00
_cell.angle_beta   90.00
_cell.angle_gamma   90.00
#
_symmetry.space_group_name_H-M   'P 1'
#
loop_
_entity.id
_entity.type
_entity.pdbx_description
1 polymer ?
#
loop_
_entity_poly.entity_id
_entity_poly.type
_entity_poly.pdbx_seq_one_letter_code
_entity_poly.pdbx_strand_id
1 'polypeptide(L)'
;MGTPEKLILLNYQSPGDLVMLTAAVRDLHQCYPNRFLTDVRTGSPELWENNPYLTPLAADDPEVRMVACEYPTIQSANQRPAHFLNGFIDHLNDTLGLRITLTRFGGDLHLSEAEKSGPSAVAQMVGLEVPYWIIVAGGKYDYTIKWWHFRRWQAVVDHCRGRILFVQVGEKHHYHPALEGVLDLRGRTSLRDLMGLVYHAQGVLCPVTLHMHLAAAMEVKPGGPPSRPCVVVAGGREPPHWEAYPTHQFIHTVGLLPCCATGGCWRSRSVPLGDGDEKDGAQHLCVDTVNNLPRCMHLIEPRAVIEKIELYMRGHSLVEMTQEQGVRVAPLLNHRARLAPVD
;
A
#
# COMPACT_ATOMS: atom_id res chain seq x y z
N MET A 1 -2.96 40.72 -0.15
CA MET A 1 -3.25 39.29 -0.40
C MET A 1 -4.76 39.13 -0.33
N GLY A 2 -5.39 38.40 -1.28
CA GLY A 2 -6.83 38.16 -1.24
C GLY A 2 -7.19 37.23 -0.07
N THR A 3 -8.49 37.11 0.27
CA THR A 3 -8.97 36.10 1.21
C THR A 3 -8.75 34.73 0.64
N PRO A 4 -8.23 33.74 1.42
CA PRO A 4 -8.05 32.37 0.93
C PRO A 4 -9.37 31.73 0.48
N GLU A 5 -9.32 30.98 -0.62
CA GLU A 5 -10.45 30.19 -1.10
C GLU A 5 -10.64 28.96 -0.18
N LYS A 6 -11.91 28.66 0.20
CA LYS A 6 -12.25 27.55 1.08
C LYS A 6 -12.66 26.33 0.25
N LEU A 7 -11.97 25.20 0.43
CA LEU A 7 -12.22 23.96 -0.30
C LEU A 7 -12.53 22.81 0.66
N ILE A 8 -13.60 22.05 0.40
CA ILE A 8 -13.79 20.72 0.99
C ILE A 8 -13.70 19.68 -0.12
N LEU A 9 -12.69 18.80 -0.01
CA LEU A 9 -12.45 17.70 -0.95
C LEU A 9 -13.20 16.45 -0.49
N LEU A 10 -13.98 15.85 -1.37
CA LEU A 10 -14.79 14.66 -1.10
C LEU A 10 -14.16 13.44 -1.79
N ASN A 11 -13.85 12.39 -1.04
CA ASN A 11 -13.42 11.13 -1.62
C ASN A 11 -13.72 9.97 -0.66
N TYR A 12 -14.49 8.98 -1.12
CA TYR A 12 -14.88 7.79 -0.36
C TYR A 12 -14.35 6.50 -0.98
N GLN A 13 -13.28 6.59 -1.76
CA GLN A 13 -12.59 5.46 -2.35
C GLN A 13 -11.81 4.66 -1.30
N SER A 14 -11.09 3.62 -1.73
CA SER A 14 -10.29 2.79 -0.81
C SER A 14 -9.14 3.58 -0.18
N PRO A 15 -8.67 3.18 1.01
CA PRO A 15 -7.58 3.90 1.70
C PRO A 15 -6.31 4.11 0.86
N GLY A 16 -5.99 3.17 -0.06
CA GLY A 16 -4.87 3.35 -1.01
C GLY A 16 -5.05 4.55 -1.93
N ASP A 17 -6.27 4.75 -2.44
CA ASP A 17 -6.62 5.91 -3.27
C ASP A 17 -6.50 7.22 -2.48
N LEU A 18 -6.94 7.18 -1.21
CA LEU A 18 -6.84 8.35 -0.32
C LEU A 18 -5.38 8.75 -0.03
N VAL A 19 -4.45 7.80 0.06
CA VAL A 19 -3.02 8.12 0.18
C VAL A 19 -2.53 8.92 -1.04
N MET A 20 -3.04 8.64 -2.24
CA MET A 20 -2.70 9.44 -3.44
C MET A 20 -3.27 10.85 -3.36
N LEU A 21 -4.48 11.02 -2.83
CA LEU A 21 -5.08 12.33 -2.62
C LEU A 21 -4.28 13.20 -1.63
N THR A 22 -3.62 12.58 -0.62
CA THR A 22 -2.76 13.34 0.31
C THR A 22 -1.61 14.05 -0.41
N ALA A 23 -1.04 13.45 -1.45
CA ALA A 23 -0.04 14.09 -2.28
C ALA A 23 -0.60 15.32 -3.01
N ALA A 24 -1.80 15.20 -3.58
CA ALA A 24 -2.43 16.32 -4.29
C ALA A 24 -2.75 17.49 -3.35
N VAL A 25 -3.17 17.22 -2.11
CA VAL A 25 -3.39 18.27 -1.08
C VAL A 25 -2.09 18.95 -0.70
N ARG A 26 -1.02 18.19 -0.42
CA ARG A 26 0.31 18.75 -0.17
C ARG A 26 0.74 19.68 -1.32
N ASP A 27 0.65 19.18 -2.54
CA ASP A 27 1.18 19.86 -3.73
C ASP A 27 0.33 21.09 -4.09
N LEU A 28 -0.99 21.06 -3.83
CA LEU A 28 -1.87 22.23 -3.90
C LEU A 28 -1.34 23.37 -3.02
N HIS A 29 -1.03 23.07 -1.75
CA HIS A 29 -0.56 24.08 -0.80
C HIS A 29 0.88 24.53 -1.06
N GLN A 30 1.74 23.65 -1.58
CA GLN A 30 3.11 24.01 -1.93
C GLN A 30 3.19 24.84 -3.22
N CYS A 31 2.35 24.55 -4.22
CA CYS A 31 2.28 25.33 -5.45
C CYS A 31 1.56 26.67 -5.28
N TYR A 32 0.60 26.75 -4.34
CA TYR A 32 -0.21 27.93 -4.10
C TYR A 32 -0.26 28.30 -2.60
N PRO A 33 0.87 28.72 -2.00
CA PRO A 33 0.95 29.04 -0.58
C PRO A 33 -0.06 30.08 -0.16
N ASN A 34 -0.79 29.82 0.94
CA ASN A 34 -1.79 30.71 1.52
C ASN A 34 -3.00 31.07 0.62
N ARG A 35 -3.15 30.43 -0.53
CA ARG A 35 -4.28 30.66 -1.43
C ARG A 35 -5.53 29.89 -1.01
N PHE A 36 -5.36 28.72 -0.37
CA PHE A 36 -6.47 27.84 -0.01
C PHE A 36 -6.50 27.54 1.48
N LEU A 37 -7.72 27.38 2.02
CA LEU A 37 -8.01 26.64 3.25
C LEU A 37 -8.68 25.35 2.80
N THR A 38 -8.12 24.21 3.15
CA THR A 38 -8.58 22.91 2.64
C THR A 38 -9.01 22.01 3.77
N ASP A 39 -10.17 21.39 3.62
CA ASP A 39 -10.64 20.30 4.47
C ASP A 39 -10.98 19.08 3.60
N VAL A 40 -11.15 17.90 4.22
CA VAL A 40 -11.47 16.66 3.51
C VAL A 40 -12.65 15.95 4.16
N ARG A 41 -13.44 15.23 3.34
CA ARG A 41 -14.47 14.29 3.81
C ARG A 41 -14.20 12.96 3.12
N THR A 42 -13.81 11.97 3.90
CA THR A 42 -13.38 10.66 3.38
C THR A 42 -13.87 9.52 4.26
N GLY A 43 -13.80 8.30 3.72
CA GLY A 43 -14.13 7.08 4.47
C GLY A 43 -13.03 6.61 5.43
N SER A 44 -11.85 7.26 5.44
CA SER A 44 -10.71 6.91 6.29
C SER A 44 -10.06 8.17 6.85
N PRO A 45 -10.72 8.86 7.80
CA PRO A 45 -10.23 10.11 8.37
C PRO A 45 -8.88 9.96 9.09
N GLU A 46 -8.54 8.77 9.57
CA GLU A 46 -7.29 8.47 10.28
C GLU A 46 -6.04 8.74 9.42
N LEU A 47 -6.15 8.67 8.09
CA LEU A 47 -5.06 9.01 7.18
C LEU A 47 -4.70 10.50 7.19
N TRP A 48 -5.61 11.34 7.63
CA TRP A 48 -5.50 12.78 7.57
C TRP A 48 -5.13 13.43 8.90
N GLU A 49 -5.06 12.65 9.97
CA GLU A 49 -4.64 13.14 11.28
C GLU A 49 -3.22 13.73 11.22
N ASN A 50 -3.04 14.86 11.90
CA ASN A 50 -1.80 15.64 11.92
C ASN A 50 -1.34 16.17 10.55
N ASN A 51 -2.20 16.17 9.53
CA ASN A 51 -1.84 16.75 8.24
C ASN A 51 -1.79 18.28 8.34
N PRO A 52 -0.64 18.93 8.08
CA PRO A 52 -0.46 20.38 8.32
C PRO A 52 -1.19 21.26 7.32
N TYR A 53 -1.71 20.70 6.23
CA TYR A 53 -2.41 21.44 5.17
C TYR A 53 -3.92 21.51 5.40
N LEU A 54 -4.45 20.81 6.41
CA LEU A 54 -5.88 20.78 6.66
C LEU A 54 -6.30 21.85 7.66
N THR A 55 -7.43 22.47 7.36
CA THR A 55 -8.14 23.43 8.22
C THR A 55 -9.59 22.97 8.31
N PRO A 56 -10.14 22.69 9.50
CA PRO A 56 -11.55 22.33 9.64
C PRO A 56 -12.47 23.41 9.07
N LEU A 57 -13.37 23.03 8.15
CA LEU A 57 -14.33 23.91 7.51
C LEU A 57 -15.76 23.41 7.76
N ALA A 58 -16.70 24.32 7.96
CA ALA A 58 -18.12 24.01 8.05
C ALA A 58 -18.68 23.77 6.63
N ALA A 59 -19.37 22.64 6.44
CA ALA A 59 -19.91 22.29 5.12
C ALA A 59 -21.09 23.18 4.67
N ASP A 60 -21.71 23.87 5.61
CA ASP A 60 -22.81 24.82 5.39
C ASP A 60 -22.33 26.29 5.23
N ASP A 61 -21.04 26.55 5.29
CA ASP A 61 -20.46 27.86 4.99
C ASP A 61 -20.63 28.14 3.48
N PRO A 62 -21.37 29.22 3.09
CA PRO A 62 -21.67 29.54 1.71
C PRO A 62 -20.41 29.90 0.86
N GLU A 63 -19.29 30.20 1.51
CA GLU A 63 -18.02 30.48 0.84
C GLU A 63 -17.21 29.18 0.52
N VAL A 64 -17.67 28.05 1.05
CA VAL A 64 -16.97 26.76 0.82
C VAL A 64 -17.35 26.18 -0.52
N ARG A 65 -16.35 25.87 -1.32
CA ARG A 65 -16.49 25.07 -2.54
C ARG A 65 -16.28 23.60 -2.26
N MET A 66 -17.30 22.78 -2.49
CA MET A 66 -17.20 21.31 -2.41
C MET A 66 -16.66 20.76 -3.74
N VAL A 67 -15.64 19.90 -3.67
CA VAL A 67 -15.02 19.26 -4.84
C VAL A 67 -14.99 17.74 -4.67
N ALA A 68 -15.76 17.03 -5.48
CA ALA A 68 -15.64 15.58 -5.58
C ALA A 68 -14.32 15.23 -6.28
N CYS A 69 -13.47 14.46 -5.61
CA CYS A 69 -12.15 14.11 -6.13
C CYS A 69 -12.19 12.75 -6.82
N GLU A 70 -11.74 12.72 -8.06
CA GLU A 70 -11.64 11.53 -8.90
C GLU A 70 -10.25 11.44 -9.52
N TYR A 71 -9.91 10.30 -10.13
CA TYR A 71 -8.69 10.13 -10.91
C TYR A 71 -8.99 9.50 -12.28
N PRO A 72 -9.61 10.28 -13.19
CA PRO A 72 -10.04 9.78 -14.51
C PRO A 72 -8.88 9.25 -15.36
N THR A 73 -7.65 9.61 -15.02
CA THR A 73 -6.42 9.12 -15.68
C THR A 73 -6.27 7.60 -15.67
N ILE A 74 -6.97 6.87 -14.78
CA ILE A 74 -6.99 5.41 -14.78
C ILE A 74 -7.53 4.85 -16.11
N GLN A 75 -8.46 5.53 -16.75
CA GLN A 75 -9.06 5.11 -18.02
C GLN A 75 -8.05 5.15 -19.18
N SER A 76 -7.00 5.96 -19.07
CA SER A 76 -5.93 6.10 -20.05
C SER A 76 -4.58 5.53 -19.59
N ALA A 77 -4.57 4.79 -18.49
CA ALA A 77 -3.33 4.31 -17.84
C ALA A 77 -2.47 3.40 -18.74
N ASN A 78 -3.08 2.66 -19.69
CA ASN A 78 -2.32 1.87 -20.66
C ASN A 78 -1.75 2.68 -21.84
N GLN A 79 -2.28 3.87 -22.10
CA GLN A 79 -1.90 4.73 -23.23
C GLN A 79 -1.04 5.91 -22.79
N ARG A 80 -1.22 6.37 -21.55
CA ARG A 80 -0.51 7.52 -20.99
C ARG A 80 0.44 7.05 -19.88
N PRO A 81 1.78 7.27 -20.01
CA PRO A 81 2.75 6.89 -18.98
C PRO A 81 2.71 7.89 -17.80
N ALA A 82 1.60 7.89 -17.06
CA ALA A 82 1.41 8.73 -15.89
C ALA A 82 1.29 7.84 -14.65
N HIS A 83 1.90 8.24 -13.56
CA HIS A 83 1.76 7.57 -12.28
C HIS A 83 0.45 7.96 -11.59
N PHE A 84 -0.10 7.09 -10.77
CA PHE A 84 -1.34 7.28 -10.04
C PHE A 84 -1.35 8.58 -9.19
N LEU A 85 -0.20 8.99 -8.66
CA LEU A 85 -0.05 10.27 -7.96
C LEU A 85 -0.53 11.48 -8.78
N ASN A 86 -0.42 11.42 -10.10
CA ASN A 86 -0.89 12.50 -10.97
C ASN A 86 -2.42 12.49 -11.15
N GLY A 87 -3.10 11.39 -10.83
CA GLY A 87 -4.54 11.26 -11.08
C GLY A 87 -5.37 12.35 -10.42
N PHE A 88 -5.18 12.56 -9.11
CA PHE A 88 -5.88 13.61 -8.38
C PHE A 88 -5.34 15.01 -8.67
N ILE A 89 -4.03 15.14 -8.94
CA ILE A 89 -3.41 16.42 -9.33
C ILE A 89 -4.03 16.91 -10.63
N ASP A 90 -4.11 16.07 -11.66
CA ASP A 90 -4.72 16.40 -12.94
C ASP A 90 -6.19 16.78 -12.76
N HIS A 91 -6.94 16.01 -11.96
CA HIS A 91 -8.34 16.31 -11.66
C HIS A 91 -8.53 17.68 -10.97
N LEU A 92 -7.71 17.99 -9.96
CA LEU A 92 -7.75 19.30 -9.30
C LEU A 92 -7.34 20.43 -10.23
N ASN A 93 -6.36 20.23 -11.09
CA ASN A 93 -5.96 21.20 -12.11
C ASN A 93 -7.11 21.53 -13.04
N ASP A 94 -7.80 20.52 -13.57
CA ASP A 94 -8.92 20.69 -14.48
C ASP A 94 -10.11 21.34 -13.79
N THR A 95 -10.44 20.91 -12.55
CA THR A 95 -11.63 21.38 -11.82
C THR A 95 -11.46 22.80 -11.28
N LEU A 96 -10.24 23.17 -10.85
CA LEU A 96 -9.96 24.45 -10.21
C LEU A 96 -9.27 25.46 -11.15
N GLY A 97 -8.91 25.06 -12.37
CA GLY A 97 -8.18 25.91 -13.31
C GLY A 97 -6.75 26.22 -12.83
N LEU A 98 -6.07 25.23 -12.22
CA LEU A 98 -4.75 25.38 -11.61
C LEU A 98 -3.65 24.71 -12.44
N ARG A 99 -2.43 24.82 -11.95
CA ARG A 99 -1.23 24.14 -12.48
C ARG A 99 -0.40 23.58 -11.34
N ILE A 100 -1.02 22.70 -10.56
CA ILE A 100 -0.35 21.94 -9.50
C ILE A 100 0.62 20.97 -10.17
N THR A 101 1.82 20.86 -9.64
CA THR A 101 2.86 19.91 -10.08
C THR A 101 3.27 19.03 -8.92
N LEU A 102 3.62 17.77 -9.20
CA LEU A 102 4.09 16.83 -8.19
C LEU A 102 5.42 17.29 -7.61
N THR A 103 5.47 17.62 -6.33
CA THR A 103 6.68 18.12 -5.65
C THR A 103 7.50 16.99 -5.02
N ARG A 104 6.85 15.89 -4.61
CA ARG A 104 7.49 14.71 -4.05
C ARG A 104 6.77 13.44 -4.54
N PHE A 105 7.54 12.44 -4.96
CA PHE A 105 7.01 11.19 -5.51
C PHE A 105 6.56 10.23 -4.39
N GLY A 106 5.42 10.48 -3.81
CA GLY A 106 4.80 9.70 -2.72
C GLY A 106 3.63 10.46 -2.10
N GLY A 107 2.78 9.76 -1.39
CA GLY A 107 1.74 10.35 -0.54
C GLY A 107 2.32 11.20 0.59
N ASP A 108 1.47 11.80 1.41
CA ASP A 108 1.85 12.71 2.48
C ASP A 108 1.07 12.39 3.76
N LEU A 109 1.63 11.51 4.58
CA LEU A 109 1.02 10.99 5.80
C LEU A 109 1.84 11.40 7.02
N HIS A 110 1.15 11.77 8.09
CA HIS A 110 1.77 12.34 9.27
C HIS A 110 1.40 11.55 10.53
N LEU A 111 2.41 11.25 11.34
CA LEU A 111 2.26 10.78 12.70
C LEU A 111 2.61 11.91 13.67
N SER A 112 1.97 11.92 14.84
CA SER A 112 2.36 12.81 15.93
C SER A 112 3.75 12.45 16.48
N GLU A 113 4.41 13.37 17.14
CA GLU A 113 5.68 13.10 17.80
C GLU A 113 5.59 11.99 18.87
N ALA A 114 4.43 11.88 19.53
CA ALA A 114 4.19 10.80 20.51
C ALA A 114 4.15 9.41 19.85
N GLU A 115 3.52 9.30 18.65
CA GLU A 115 3.48 8.04 17.88
C GLU A 115 4.86 7.65 17.34
N LYS A 116 5.69 8.64 17.01
CA LYS A 116 7.04 8.42 16.48
C LYS A 116 8.06 8.04 17.55
N SER A 117 8.00 8.68 18.71
CA SER A 117 8.98 8.55 19.78
C SER A 117 8.74 7.35 20.69
N GLY A 118 7.52 6.81 20.72
CA GLY A 118 7.16 5.64 21.51
C GLY A 118 7.77 4.34 20.98
N PRO A 119 7.82 3.28 21.81
CA PRO A 119 8.18 1.94 21.32
C PRO A 119 7.14 1.44 20.34
N SER A 120 7.58 0.73 19.30
CA SER A 120 6.64 0.11 18.35
C SER A 120 5.71 -0.89 19.06
N ALA A 121 4.52 -1.12 18.51
CA ALA A 121 3.62 -2.18 19.02
C ALA A 121 4.32 -3.55 19.05
N VAL A 122 5.23 -3.81 18.10
CA VAL A 122 6.05 -5.04 18.09
C VAL A 122 7.02 -5.05 19.26
N ALA A 123 7.71 -3.94 19.54
CA ALA A 123 8.62 -3.83 20.70
C ALA A 123 7.88 -4.01 22.02
N GLN A 124 6.67 -3.49 22.15
CA GLN A 124 5.82 -3.70 23.33
C GLN A 124 5.45 -5.17 23.52
N MET A 125 5.12 -5.89 22.44
CA MET A 125 4.79 -7.32 22.49
C MET A 125 5.99 -8.20 22.82
N VAL A 126 7.17 -7.89 22.27
CA VAL A 126 8.40 -8.67 22.43
C VAL A 126 9.13 -8.31 23.72
N GLY A 127 8.92 -7.12 24.25
CA GLY A 127 9.62 -6.57 25.42
C GLY A 127 11.00 -5.97 25.09
N LEU A 128 11.33 -5.84 23.81
CA LEU A 128 12.54 -5.15 23.34
C LEU A 128 12.38 -4.70 21.87
N GLU A 129 13.18 -3.74 21.42
CA GLU A 129 13.22 -3.32 20.03
C GLU A 129 13.76 -4.45 19.13
N VAL A 130 12.97 -4.79 18.09
CA VAL A 130 13.31 -5.84 17.12
C VAL A 130 13.11 -5.28 15.72
N PRO A 131 14.08 -5.46 14.80
CA PRO A 131 13.88 -5.11 13.41
C PRO A 131 12.85 -6.04 12.77
N TYR A 132 11.86 -5.48 12.07
CA TYR A 132 10.82 -6.27 11.43
C TYR A 132 10.40 -5.73 10.07
N TRP A 133 9.78 -6.59 9.28
CA TRP A 133 9.10 -6.27 8.04
C TRP A 133 7.61 -6.55 8.14
N ILE A 134 6.81 -5.68 7.56
CA ILE A 134 5.39 -5.97 7.33
C ILE A 134 5.28 -6.95 6.17
N ILE A 135 4.44 -7.98 6.31
CA ILE A 135 4.05 -8.88 5.21
C ILE A 135 2.53 -8.91 5.05
N VAL A 136 2.08 -8.78 3.80
CA VAL A 136 0.67 -8.90 3.42
C VAL A 136 0.53 -10.03 2.41
N ALA A 137 -0.05 -11.14 2.84
CA ALA A 137 -0.31 -12.27 1.96
C ALA A 137 -1.81 -12.38 1.68
N GLY A 138 -2.23 -12.00 0.47
CA GLY A 138 -3.66 -11.98 0.10
C GLY A 138 -4.20 -10.57 -0.17
N GLY A 139 -5.50 -10.37 0.06
CA GLY A 139 -6.17 -9.08 -0.19
C GLY A 139 -7.67 -9.19 -0.32
N LYS A 140 -8.31 -8.15 -0.84
CA LYS A 140 -9.76 -8.06 -1.06
C LYS A 140 -10.29 -9.15 -1.98
N TYR A 141 -11.47 -9.65 -1.71
CA TYR A 141 -12.19 -10.56 -2.61
C TYR A 141 -12.57 -9.88 -3.94
N ASP A 142 -12.75 -8.57 -3.96
CA ASP A 142 -12.99 -7.80 -5.18
C ASP A 142 -11.84 -7.88 -6.19
N TYR A 143 -10.62 -8.14 -5.71
CA TYR A 143 -9.41 -8.14 -6.52
C TYR A 143 -8.55 -9.38 -6.29
N THR A 144 -9.17 -10.58 -6.43
CA THR A 144 -8.45 -11.86 -6.32
C THR A 144 -7.38 -12.03 -7.40
N ILE A 145 -7.45 -11.24 -8.47
CA ILE A 145 -6.42 -11.13 -9.52
C ILE A 145 -5.04 -10.74 -8.97
N LYS A 146 -4.97 -10.12 -7.79
CA LYS A 146 -3.73 -9.72 -7.12
C LYS A 146 -3.19 -10.77 -6.15
N TRP A 147 -3.87 -11.90 -5.99
CA TRP A 147 -3.46 -12.93 -5.06
C TRP A 147 -2.30 -13.76 -5.61
N TRP A 148 -1.26 -13.87 -4.81
CA TRP A 148 -0.16 -14.79 -5.02
C TRP A 148 -0.35 -16.03 -4.13
N HIS A 149 0.06 -17.19 -4.60
CA HIS A 149 -0.20 -18.44 -3.89
C HIS A 149 0.44 -18.45 -2.50
N PHE A 150 -0.32 -18.83 -1.46
CA PHE A 150 0.11 -18.74 -0.06
C PHE A 150 1.43 -19.48 0.23
N ARG A 151 1.66 -20.66 -0.38
CA ARG A 151 2.92 -21.41 -0.24
C ARG A 151 4.14 -20.64 -0.74
N ARG A 152 3.95 -19.71 -1.65
CA ARG A 152 5.04 -18.86 -2.17
C ARG A 152 5.38 -17.76 -1.17
N TRP A 153 4.39 -17.17 -0.52
CA TRP A 153 4.61 -16.28 0.63
C TRP A 153 5.34 -17.02 1.74
N GLN A 154 4.88 -18.25 2.06
CA GLN A 154 5.51 -19.08 3.09
C GLN A 154 6.97 -19.40 2.76
N ALA A 155 7.29 -19.74 1.51
CA ALA A 155 8.67 -20.01 1.08
C ALA A 155 9.60 -18.80 1.29
N VAL A 156 9.09 -17.57 1.09
CA VAL A 156 9.86 -16.34 1.39
C VAL A 156 10.08 -16.19 2.89
N VAL A 157 9.06 -16.41 3.71
CA VAL A 157 9.17 -16.36 5.18
C VAL A 157 10.17 -17.39 5.67
N ASP A 158 10.09 -18.63 5.17
CA ASP A 158 10.98 -19.73 5.58
C ASP A 158 12.44 -19.44 5.24
N HIS A 159 12.69 -18.86 4.05
CA HIS A 159 14.05 -18.46 3.66
C HIS A 159 14.64 -17.38 4.59
N CYS A 160 13.83 -16.44 5.03
CA CYS A 160 14.28 -15.33 5.88
C CYS A 160 14.23 -15.66 7.38
N ARG A 161 13.82 -16.87 7.74
CA ARG A 161 13.62 -17.29 9.14
C ARG A 161 14.90 -17.09 9.96
N GLY A 162 14.73 -16.50 11.16
CA GLY A 162 15.84 -16.18 12.07
C GLY A 162 16.63 -14.93 11.69
N ARG A 163 16.44 -14.36 10.50
CA ARG A 163 17.11 -13.14 10.03
C ARG A 163 16.18 -11.94 10.03
N ILE A 164 14.95 -12.15 9.56
CA ILE A 164 13.90 -11.11 9.47
C ILE A 164 12.69 -11.59 10.27
N LEU A 165 12.18 -10.75 11.17
CA LEU A 165 10.85 -10.91 11.74
C LEU A 165 9.82 -10.37 10.75
N PHE A 166 8.95 -11.22 10.22
CA PHE A 166 7.77 -10.77 9.51
C PHE A 166 6.59 -10.58 10.45
N VAL A 167 5.94 -9.43 10.34
CA VAL A 167 4.68 -9.10 11.01
C VAL A 167 3.58 -9.18 9.97
N GLN A 168 2.75 -10.21 10.04
CA GLN A 168 1.66 -10.39 9.10
C GLN A 168 0.47 -9.53 9.49
N VAL A 169 0.06 -8.66 8.58
CA VAL A 169 -1.12 -7.80 8.73
C VAL A 169 -2.14 -8.09 7.62
N GLY A 170 -3.35 -7.59 7.80
CA GLY A 170 -4.43 -7.72 6.83
C GLY A 170 -5.76 -7.40 7.49
N GLU A 171 -6.70 -6.87 6.72
CA GLU A 171 -8.04 -6.54 7.19
C GLU A 171 -8.85 -7.81 7.45
N LYS A 172 -9.68 -7.79 8.50
CA LYS A 172 -10.40 -8.96 9.03
C LYS A 172 -11.31 -9.64 8.01
N HIS A 173 -11.95 -8.86 7.14
CA HIS A 173 -12.94 -9.35 6.17
C HIS A 173 -12.35 -9.64 4.78
N HIS A 174 -11.02 -9.60 4.64
CA HIS A 174 -10.31 -9.96 3.42
C HIS A 174 -9.67 -11.35 3.54
N TYR A 175 -9.28 -11.90 2.40
CA TYR A 175 -8.52 -13.14 2.37
C TYR A 175 -7.05 -12.88 2.73
N HIS A 176 -6.64 -13.34 3.89
CA HIS A 176 -5.24 -13.31 4.33
C HIS A 176 -4.89 -14.67 4.95
N PRO A 177 -4.32 -15.61 4.18
CA PRO A 177 -3.95 -16.93 4.72
C PRO A 177 -2.90 -16.80 5.81
N ALA A 178 -3.04 -17.57 6.89
CA ALA A 178 -2.06 -17.59 7.97
C ALA A 178 -0.72 -18.12 7.46
N LEU A 179 0.36 -17.43 7.78
CA LEU A 179 1.72 -17.89 7.55
C LEU A 179 2.34 -18.40 8.86
N GLU A 180 3.21 -19.40 8.76
CA GLU A 180 3.98 -19.90 9.90
C GLU A 180 5.26 -19.09 10.10
N GLY A 181 5.69 -18.95 11.34
CA GLY A 181 6.95 -18.26 11.66
C GLY A 181 6.87 -16.73 11.56
N VAL A 182 5.66 -16.16 11.60
CA VAL A 182 5.41 -14.72 11.61
C VAL A 182 4.72 -14.27 12.91
N LEU A 183 4.86 -13.01 13.27
CA LEU A 183 4.00 -12.38 14.26
C LEU A 183 2.67 -12.02 13.61
N ASP A 184 1.59 -12.65 14.03
CA ASP A 184 0.27 -12.56 13.38
C ASP A 184 -0.58 -11.43 13.99
N LEU A 185 -0.76 -10.34 13.25
CA LEU A 185 -1.60 -9.20 13.60
C LEU A 185 -2.79 -9.01 12.64
N ARG A 186 -3.14 -10.02 11.84
CA ARG A 186 -4.30 -9.94 10.94
C ARG A 186 -5.58 -9.63 11.70
N GLY A 187 -6.35 -8.65 11.24
CA GLY A 187 -7.60 -8.20 11.84
C GLY A 187 -7.47 -7.58 13.24
N ARG A 188 -6.25 -7.20 13.65
CA ARG A 188 -5.96 -6.68 14.99
C ARG A 188 -5.41 -5.24 14.99
N THR A 189 -5.38 -4.58 13.86
CA THR A 189 -4.87 -3.23 13.70
C THR A 189 -5.95 -2.33 13.12
N SER A 190 -6.10 -1.14 13.70
CA SER A 190 -6.76 -0.03 13.02
C SER A 190 -5.86 0.48 11.87
N LEU A 191 -6.40 1.38 11.07
CA LEU A 191 -5.59 2.02 10.02
C LEU A 191 -4.46 2.87 10.63
N ARG A 192 -4.72 3.52 11.75
CA ARG A 192 -3.71 4.32 12.46
C ARG A 192 -2.62 3.46 13.08
N ASP A 193 -2.97 2.31 13.70
CA ASP A 193 -2.01 1.34 14.19
C ASP A 193 -1.13 0.80 13.06
N LEU A 194 -1.73 0.54 11.87
CA LEU A 194 -1.00 0.10 10.69
C LEU A 194 0.02 1.15 10.22
N MET A 195 -0.34 2.44 10.23
CA MET A 195 0.59 3.52 9.92
C MET A 195 1.77 3.53 10.90
N GLY A 196 1.51 3.41 12.20
CA GLY A 196 2.55 3.28 13.23
C GLY A 196 3.45 2.05 13.01
N LEU A 197 2.85 0.90 12.69
CA LEU A 197 3.60 -0.32 12.35
C LEU A 197 4.50 -0.10 11.12
N VAL A 198 4.00 0.53 10.06
CA VAL A 198 4.79 0.82 8.85
C VAL A 198 5.90 1.82 9.15
N TYR A 199 5.65 2.86 9.96
CA TYR A 199 6.68 3.82 10.35
C TYR A 199 7.87 3.14 11.06
N HIS A 200 7.59 2.21 11.97
CA HIS A 200 8.60 1.50 12.74
C HIS A 200 9.22 0.31 11.99
N ALA A 201 8.60 -0.17 10.92
CA ALA A 201 9.12 -1.29 10.13
C ALA A 201 10.34 -0.89 9.30
N GLN A 202 11.28 -1.83 9.14
CA GLN A 202 12.41 -1.68 8.22
C GLN A 202 12.00 -1.82 6.75
N GLY A 203 10.92 -2.54 6.46
CA GLY A 203 10.46 -2.76 5.10
C GLY A 203 9.07 -3.37 5.04
N VAL A 204 8.58 -3.48 3.80
CA VAL A 204 7.25 -4.01 3.48
C VAL A 204 7.35 -5.02 2.34
N LEU A 205 6.67 -6.16 2.48
CA LEU A 205 6.48 -7.17 1.44
C LEU A 205 4.97 -7.35 1.22
N CYS A 206 4.47 -7.01 0.03
CA CYS A 206 3.04 -7.02 -0.23
C CYS A 206 2.72 -7.21 -1.73
N PRO A 207 1.47 -7.52 -2.10
CA PRO A 207 0.97 -7.30 -3.46
C PRO A 207 0.73 -5.79 -3.70
N VAL A 208 0.20 -5.43 -4.88
CA VAL A 208 -0.28 -4.07 -5.14
C VAL A 208 -1.48 -3.75 -4.25
N THR A 209 -1.24 -3.00 -3.18
CA THR A 209 -2.22 -2.70 -2.12
C THR A 209 -1.83 -1.46 -1.33
N LEU A 210 -2.72 -0.99 -0.44
CA LEU A 210 -2.49 0.13 0.48
C LEU A 210 -1.06 0.16 1.07
N HIS A 211 -0.51 -1.00 1.44
CA HIS A 211 0.76 -1.10 2.18
C HIS A 211 1.97 -0.58 1.39
N MET A 212 1.99 -0.75 0.06
CA MET A 212 3.05 -0.15 -0.76
C MET A 212 2.95 1.37 -0.81
N HIS A 213 1.72 1.90 -0.81
CA HIS A 213 1.48 3.34 -0.77
C HIS A 213 1.87 3.92 0.58
N LEU A 214 1.55 3.23 1.69
CA LEU A 214 2.03 3.60 3.03
C LEU A 214 3.55 3.59 3.11
N ALA A 215 4.21 2.57 2.54
CA ALA A 215 5.67 2.48 2.52
C ALA A 215 6.33 3.68 1.81
N ALA A 216 5.70 4.20 0.75
CA ALA A 216 6.19 5.37 0.00
C ALA A 216 5.78 6.71 0.62
N ALA A 217 4.66 6.78 1.34
CA ALA A 217 4.09 8.01 1.90
C ALA A 217 4.64 8.35 3.29
N MET A 218 4.88 7.32 4.12
CA MET A 218 5.36 7.51 5.48
C MET A 218 6.83 7.92 5.51
N GLU A 219 7.14 8.91 6.34
CA GLU A 219 8.53 9.29 6.61
C GLU A 219 9.34 8.10 7.17
N VAL A 220 10.64 8.12 6.96
CA VAL A 220 11.57 7.15 7.51
C VAL A 220 12.17 7.70 8.80
N LYS A 221 12.43 6.82 9.78
CA LYS A 221 13.05 7.21 11.04
C LYS A 221 14.37 7.95 10.80
N PRO A 222 14.69 8.97 11.61
CA PRO A 222 15.99 9.65 11.55
C PRO A 222 17.15 8.64 11.67
N GLY A 223 18.14 8.80 10.76
CA GLY A 223 19.28 7.87 10.68
C GLY A 223 19.00 6.56 9.93
N GLY A 224 17.78 6.35 9.46
CA GLY A 224 17.42 5.23 8.59
C GLY A 224 17.85 5.43 7.13
N PRO A 225 17.53 4.49 6.23
CA PRO A 225 17.81 4.60 4.80
C PRO A 225 17.00 5.77 4.20
N PRO A 226 17.39 6.30 3.02
CA PRO A 226 16.71 7.44 2.39
C PRO A 226 15.25 7.14 1.98
N SER A 227 14.89 5.87 1.91
CA SER A 227 13.53 5.39 1.63
C SER A 227 13.29 4.05 2.31
N ARG A 228 12.03 3.74 2.62
CA ARG A 228 11.67 2.44 3.20
C ARG A 228 11.74 1.35 2.13
N PRO A 229 12.52 0.27 2.34
CA PRO A 229 12.50 -0.93 1.51
C PRO A 229 11.09 -1.46 1.32
N CYS A 230 10.73 -1.74 0.06
CA CYS A 230 9.43 -2.34 -0.25
C CYS A 230 9.57 -3.28 -1.44
N VAL A 231 9.12 -4.53 -1.27
CA VAL A 231 9.04 -5.51 -2.35
C VAL A 231 7.57 -5.76 -2.69
N VAL A 232 7.20 -5.50 -3.93
CA VAL A 232 5.82 -5.59 -4.40
C VAL A 232 5.69 -6.73 -5.42
N VAL A 233 4.79 -7.67 -5.13
CA VAL A 233 4.42 -8.77 -6.05
C VAL A 233 3.22 -8.29 -6.86
N ALA A 234 3.45 -7.79 -8.08
CA ALA A 234 2.44 -7.02 -8.82
C ALA A 234 1.71 -7.80 -9.92
N GLY A 235 2.35 -8.80 -10.53
CA GLY A 235 1.72 -9.54 -11.65
C GLY A 235 1.56 -8.69 -12.91
N GLY A 236 0.44 -8.89 -13.63
CA GLY A 236 0.19 -8.25 -14.92
C GLY A 236 -1.05 -7.36 -14.97
N ARG A 237 -1.65 -7.04 -13.81
CA ARG A 237 -2.90 -6.29 -13.77
C ARG A 237 -2.72 -4.80 -14.05
N GLU A 238 -1.84 -4.14 -13.31
CA GLU A 238 -1.52 -2.73 -13.45
C GLU A 238 -0.17 -2.55 -14.15
N PRO A 239 -0.03 -1.59 -15.07
CA PRO A 239 1.27 -1.30 -15.66
C PRO A 239 2.20 -0.65 -14.62
N PRO A 240 3.51 -0.95 -14.64
CA PRO A 240 4.43 -0.47 -13.59
C PRO A 240 4.51 1.05 -13.51
N HIS A 241 4.38 1.78 -14.61
CA HIS A 241 4.40 3.24 -14.59
C HIS A 241 3.21 3.85 -13.85
N TRP A 242 2.09 3.10 -13.70
CA TRP A 242 0.93 3.54 -12.94
C TRP A 242 1.11 3.42 -11.43
N GLU A 243 1.79 2.34 -10.96
CA GLU A 243 1.81 1.97 -9.53
C GLU A 243 3.21 1.95 -8.91
N ALA A 244 4.28 1.78 -9.70
CA ALA A 244 5.60 1.55 -9.13
C ALA A 244 6.24 2.83 -8.61
N TYR A 245 6.73 2.77 -7.37
CA TYR A 245 7.56 3.83 -6.81
C TYR A 245 9.04 3.59 -7.13
N PRO A 246 9.84 4.64 -7.40
CA PRO A 246 11.24 4.50 -7.80
C PRO A 246 12.12 3.74 -6.81
N THR A 247 11.74 3.76 -5.53
CA THR A 247 12.50 3.15 -4.43
C THR A 247 12.00 1.75 -4.05
N HIS A 248 10.95 1.25 -4.73
CA HIS A 248 10.40 -0.08 -4.49
C HIS A 248 10.94 -1.11 -5.48
N GLN A 249 11.09 -2.35 -5.05
CA GLN A 249 11.33 -3.49 -5.91
C GLN A 249 9.98 -4.02 -6.42
N PHE A 250 9.52 -3.50 -7.56
CA PHE A 250 8.22 -3.81 -8.13
C PHE A 250 8.34 -4.97 -9.13
N ILE A 251 7.89 -6.17 -8.74
CA ILE A 251 8.02 -7.39 -9.55
C ILE A 251 6.73 -7.57 -10.35
N HIS A 252 6.80 -7.33 -11.66
CA HIS A 252 5.67 -7.42 -12.56
C HIS A 252 5.89 -8.38 -13.72
N THR A 253 4.80 -8.75 -14.39
CA THR A 253 4.76 -9.62 -15.56
C THR A 253 4.01 -8.97 -16.74
N VAL A 254 3.77 -7.67 -16.67
CA VAL A 254 3.21 -6.89 -17.79
C VAL A 254 4.12 -7.04 -19.01
N GLY A 255 3.52 -7.37 -20.14
CA GLY A 255 4.23 -7.66 -21.39
C GLY A 255 4.53 -9.15 -21.64
N LEU A 256 4.42 -10.02 -20.61
CA LEU A 256 4.77 -11.45 -20.75
C LEU A 256 3.61 -12.33 -21.24
N LEU A 257 2.38 -11.86 -21.14
CA LEU A 257 1.18 -12.62 -21.54
C LEU A 257 0.33 -11.81 -22.51
N PRO A 258 -0.43 -12.46 -23.43
CA PRO A 258 -1.26 -11.75 -24.40
C PRO A 258 -2.25 -10.78 -23.76
N CYS A 259 -2.82 -11.10 -22.60
CA CYS A 259 -3.79 -10.25 -21.90
C CYS A 259 -3.21 -8.94 -21.34
N CYS A 260 -1.89 -8.82 -21.25
CA CYS A 260 -1.19 -7.63 -20.77
C CYS A 260 -0.01 -7.23 -21.66
N ALA A 261 -0.06 -7.59 -22.96
CA ALA A 261 1.03 -7.36 -23.91
C ALA A 261 1.35 -5.87 -24.13
N THR A 262 0.33 -5.01 -24.08
CA THR A 262 0.44 -3.57 -24.36
C THR A 262 0.19 -2.68 -23.13
N GLY A 263 0.09 -3.28 -21.94
CA GLY A 263 -0.18 -2.58 -20.69
C GLY A 263 -0.81 -3.49 -19.65
N GLY A 264 -1.40 -2.97 -18.59
CA GLY A 264 -2.11 -3.75 -17.58
C GLY A 264 -3.40 -4.36 -18.13
N CYS A 265 -3.78 -5.55 -17.66
CA CYS A 265 -5.03 -6.18 -18.07
C CYS A 265 -6.28 -5.59 -17.37
N TRP A 266 -6.10 -4.89 -16.27
CA TRP A 266 -7.14 -4.22 -15.45
C TRP A 266 -8.30 -5.10 -14.98
N ARG A 267 -8.15 -6.43 -15.05
CA ARG A 267 -9.16 -7.36 -14.58
C ARG A 267 -9.21 -7.40 -13.05
N SER A 268 -10.32 -7.87 -12.51
CA SER A 268 -10.62 -7.80 -11.07
C SER A 268 -10.45 -9.16 -10.37
N ARG A 269 -11.04 -10.20 -10.92
CA ARG A 269 -11.09 -11.53 -10.28
C ARG A 269 -10.37 -12.60 -11.09
N SER A 270 -9.81 -13.58 -10.38
CA SER A 270 -9.20 -14.76 -11.00
C SER A 270 -10.26 -15.70 -11.58
N VAL A 271 -11.28 -15.97 -10.75
CA VAL A 271 -12.44 -16.82 -11.05
C VAL A 271 -13.68 -16.18 -10.42
N PRO A 272 -14.90 -16.53 -10.88
CA PRO A 272 -16.13 -16.05 -10.25
C PRO A 272 -16.20 -16.49 -8.78
N LEU A 273 -16.73 -15.64 -7.91
CA LEU A 273 -16.98 -15.96 -6.51
C LEU A 273 -18.44 -16.38 -6.24
N GLY A 274 -19.36 -16.08 -7.16
CA GLY A 274 -20.78 -16.41 -7.01
C GLY A 274 -21.52 -15.54 -5.98
N ASP A 275 -20.95 -14.36 -5.66
CA ASP A 275 -21.50 -13.42 -4.68
C ASP A 275 -22.46 -12.37 -5.27
N GLY A 276 -22.71 -12.42 -6.58
CA GLY A 276 -23.60 -11.49 -7.30
C GLY A 276 -22.97 -10.15 -7.66
N ASP A 277 -21.67 -9.95 -7.39
CA ASP A 277 -20.95 -8.75 -7.77
C ASP A 277 -20.69 -8.73 -9.31
N GLU A 278 -20.77 -7.54 -9.93
CA GLU A 278 -20.51 -7.34 -11.36
C GLU A 278 -19.11 -7.82 -11.80
N LYS A 279 -18.15 -7.89 -10.86
CA LYS A 279 -16.79 -8.40 -11.08
C LYS A 279 -16.73 -9.89 -11.42
N ASP A 280 -17.83 -10.63 -11.27
CA ASP A 280 -17.98 -11.99 -11.79
C ASP A 280 -18.29 -12.02 -13.29
N GLY A 281 -18.55 -10.87 -13.93
CA GLY A 281 -18.74 -10.77 -15.36
C GLY A 281 -17.45 -11.08 -16.14
N ALA A 282 -17.59 -11.70 -17.32
CA ALA A 282 -16.46 -12.18 -18.13
C ALA A 282 -15.39 -11.11 -18.45
N GLN A 283 -15.81 -9.82 -18.56
CA GLN A 283 -14.92 -8.69 -18.80
C GLN A 283 -13.98 -8.39 -17.61
N HIS A 284 -14.35 -8.83 -16.40
CA HIS A 284 -13.61 -8.62 -15.15
C HIS A 284 -12.83 -9.85 -14.71
N LEU A 285 -13.02 -10.99 -15.37
CA LEU A 285 -12.36 -12.24 -14.98
C LEU A 285 -11.03 -12.44 -15.70
N CYS A 286 -10.08 -13.06 -15.02
CA CYS A 286 -8.82 -13.50 -15.60
C CYS A 286 -9.08 -14.48 -16.75
N VAL A 287 -8.40 -14.30 -17.86
CA VAL A 287 -8.51 -15.19 -19.04
C VAL A 287 -7.52 -16.34 -19.03
N ASP A 288 -6.58 -16.35 -18.09
CA ASP A 288 -5.54 -17.37 -18.01
C ASP A 288 -5.15 -17.63 -16.55
N THR A 289 -5.65 -18.73 -16.00
CA THR A 289 -5.46 -19.11 -14.59
C THR A 289 -4.69 -20.42 -14.45
N VAL A 290 -4.00 -20.56 -13.34
CA VAL A 290 -3.35 -21.79 -12.85
C VAL A 290 -3.80 -22.02 -11.42
N ASN A 291 -4.50 -23.13 -11.17
CA ASN A 291 -5.07 -23.43 -9.85
C ASN A 291 -5.90 -22.26 -9.28
N ASN A 292 -6.82 -21.74 -10.10
CA ASN A 292 -7.70 -20.60 -9.77
C ASN A 292 -6.98 -19.29 -9.45
N LEU A 293 -5.69 -19.18 -9.68
CA LEU A 293 -4.91 -17.94 -9.55
C LEU A 293 -4.39 -17.48 -10.92
N PRO A 294 -4.14 -16.18 -11.10
CA PRO A 294 -3.67 -15.67 -12.40
C PRO A 294 -2.32 -16.25 -12.78
N ARG A 295 -2.16 -16.65 -14.05
CA ARG A 295 -0.84 -17.11 -14.55
C ARG A 295 0.24 -16.06 -14.39
N CYS A 296 -0.08 -14.77 -14.57
CA CYS A 296 0.88 -13.69 -14.37
C CYS A 296 1.45 -13.65 -12.94
N MET A 297 0.65 -13.95 -11.92
CA MET A 297 1.12 -14.13 -10.54
C MET A 297 1.86 -15.45 -10.36
N HIS A 298 1.44 -16.51 -11.07
CA HIS A 298 2.12 -17.80 -11.03
C HIS A 298 3.53 -17.75 -11.66
N LEU A 299 3.80 -16.86 -12.61
CA LEU A 299 5.14 -16.69 -13.21
C LEU A 299 6.16 -16.05 -12.24
N ILE A 300 5.70 -15.38 -11.18
CA ILE A 300 6.60 -14.81 -10.17
C ILE A 300 6.96 -15.90 -9.16
N GLU A 301 8.22 -16.35 -9.19
CA GLU A 301 8.73 -17.36 -8.28
C GLU A 301 9.20 -16.75 -6.94
N PRO A 302 9.14 -17.50 -5.82
CA PRO A 302 9.64 -17.03 -4.51
C PRO A 302 11.09 -16.54 -4.57
N ARG A 303 11.92 -17.19 -5.38
CA ARG A 303 13.32 -16.79 -5.59
C ARG A 303 13.45 -15.35 -6.07
N ALA A 304 12.61 -14.91 -6.99
CA ALA A 304 12.64 -13.52 -7.48
C ALA A 304 12.35 -12.51 -6.35
N VAL A 305 11.41 -12.83 -5.45
CA VAL A 305 11.09 -12.00 -4.28
C VAL A 305 12.26 -12.00 -3.28
N ILE A 306 12.81 -13.18 -2.99
CA ILE A 306 13.95 -13.35 -2.08
C ILE A 306 15.15 -12.53 -2.58
N GLU A 307 15.50 -12.62 -3.87
CA GLU A 307 16.59 -11.85 -4.47
C GLU A 307 16.41 -10.34 -4.30
N LYS A 308 15.17 -9.83 -4.32
CA LYS A 308 14.88 -8.41 -4.07
C LYS A 308 15.03 -8.02 -2.60
N ILE A 309 14.66 -8.87 -1.67
CA ILE A 309 14.91 -8.67 -0.23
C ILE A 309 16.43 -8.67 0.02
N GLU A 310 17.15 -9.64 -0.54
CA GLU A 310 18.61 -9.74 -0.41
C GLU A 310 19.36 -8.53 -0.99
N LEU A 311 18.83 -7.87 -2.02
CA LEU A 311 19.40 -6.62 -2.53
C LEU A 311 19.41 -5.52 -1.46
N TYR A 312 18.32 -5.35 -0.71
CA TYR A 312 18.26 -4.39 0.39
C TYR A 312 19.23 -4.76 1.52
N MET A 313 19.36 -6.06 1.83
CA MET A 313 20.32 -6.54 2.85
C MET A 313 21.77 -6.23 2.43
N ARG A 314 22.15 -6.54 1.19
CA ARG A 314 23.48 -6.21 0.66
C ARG A 314 23.75 -4.71 0.59
N GLY A 315 22.72 -3.91 0.38
CA GLY A 315 22.80 -2.44 0.39
C GLY A 315 22.86 -1.82 1.78
N HIS A 316 22.98 -2.63 2.84
CA HIS A 316 22.95 -2.20 4.24
C HIS A 316 21.72 -1.37 4.63
N SER A 317 20.63 -1.54 3.88
CA SER A 317 19.33 -0.90 4.17
C SER A 317 18.54 -1.65 5.23
N LEU A 318 19.02 -2.80 5.66
CA LEU A 318 18.39 -3.69 6.63
C LEU A 318 19.36 -4.12 7.72
N VAL A 319 18.78 -4.35 8.90
CA VAL A 319 19.47 -4.98 10.05
C VAL A 319 18.82 -6.33 10.29
N GLU A 320 19.62 -7.37 10.41
CA GLU A 320 19.14 -8.71 10.80
C GLU A 320 18.88 -8.78 12.29
N MET A 321 17.97 -9.67 12.70
CA MET A 321 17.76 -9.96 14.12
C MET A 321 19.02 -10.58 14.74
N THR A 322 19.32 -10.18 15.97
CA THR A 322 20.32 -10.87 16.80
C THR A 322 19.76 -12.20 17.32
N GLN A 323 20.64 -13.07 17.79
CA GLN A 323 20.23 -14.34 18.41
C GLN A 323 19.32 -14.11 19.63
N GLU A 324 19.61 -13.10 20.46
CA GLU A 324 18.78 -12.74 21.62
C GLU A 324 17.37 -12.32 21.19
N GLN A 325 17.26 -11.45 20.18
CA GLN A 325 15.97 -11.03 19.62
C GLN A 325 15.19 -12.24 19.06
N GLY A 326 15.86 -13.15 18.37
CA GLY A 326 15.25 -14.38 17.86
C GLY A 326 14.66 -15.25 18.98
N VAL A 327 15.37 -15.42 20.10
CA VAL A 327 14.89 -16.17 21.27
C VAL A 327 13.65 -15.50 21.88
N ARG A 328 13.64 -14.18 21.98
CA ARG A 328 12.50 -13.41 22.53
C ARG A 328 11.26 -13.47 21.65
N VAL A 329 11.45 -13.45 20.34
CA VAL A 329 10.36 -13.47 19.35
C VAL A 329 9.74 -14.86 19.21
N ALA A 330 10.54 -15.93 19.30
CA ALA A 330 10.11 -17.31 19.02
C ALA A 330 8.80 -17.76 19.68
N PRO A 331 8.50 -17.45 20.98
CA PRO A 331 7.24 -17.83 21.61
C PRO A 331 6.00 -17.12 21.06
N LEU A 332 6.19 -15.98 20.37
CA LEU A 332 5.12 -15.14 19.83
C LEU A 332 4.76 -15.49 18.39
N LEU A 333 5.61 -16.27 17.73
CA LEU A 333 5.40 -16.64 16.33
C LEU A 333 4.24 -17.61 16.17
N ASN A 334 3.55 -17.49 15.05
CA ASN A 334 2.53 -18.42 14.66
C ASN A 334 3.16 -19.79 14.29
N HIS A 335 2.99 -20.80 15.12
CA HIS A 335 3.62 -22.13 14.96
C HIS A 335 2.75 -23.13 14.21
N ARG A 336 1.46 -22.84 14.00
CA ARG A 336 0.53 -23.73 13.30
C ARG A 336 -0.51 -22.92 12.52
N ALA A 337 -0.22 -22.63 11.28
CA ALA A 337 -1.29 -22.35 10.34
C ALA A 337 -2.06 -23.65 10.15
N ARG A 338 -3.25 -23.80 10.78
CA ARG A 338 -4.20 -24.81 10.34
C ARG A 338 -4.63 -24.39 8.94
N LEU A 339 -3.96 -24.98 7.94
CA LEU A 339 -4.37 -24.88 6.56
C LEU A 339 -5.75 -25.53 6.49
N ALA A 340 -6.82 -24.73 6.39
CA ALA A 340 -8.07 -25.25 5.88
C ALA A 340 -7.78 -25.73 4.45
N PRO A 341 -8.17 -26.98 4.09
CA PRO A 341 -8.04 -27.42 2.71
C PRO A 341 -8.85 -26.46 1.84
N VAL A 342 -8.21 -25.92 0.82
CA VAL A 342 -8.90 -25.30 -0.31
C VAL A 342 -9.23 -26.48 -1.21
N ASP A 343 -10.45 -27.04 -1.03
CA ASP A 343 -11.06 -27.98 -1.98
C ASP A 343 -11.38 -27.27 -3.30
#